data_528f9fc02a9e732bf726ed27cee4ce7b
#
_entry.id   528f9fc02a9e732bf726ed27cee4ce7b
#
_cell.length_a   1.000
_cell.length_b   1.000
_cell.length_c   1.000
_cell.angle_alpha   90.00
_cell.angle_beta   90.00
_cell.angle_gamma   90.00
#
_symmetry.space_group_name_H-M   'P 1'
#
loop_
_entity.id
_entity.type
_entity.pdbx_description
1 polymer ?
#
loop_
_entity_poly.entity_id
_entity_poly.type
_entity_poly.pdbx_seq_one_letter_code
_entity_poly.pdbx_strand_id
1 'polypeptide(L)'
;MPTVSQHYGHHAVPGAVDETRTRQQAAPVVLMVSGGADSTALLLMACTSKLDIQDGRGVAPIARERLHVLHVNHHLRGKASDGDEAFVRELCAKYGLPLCVEHAYFDGESGNIEAAAREVRYAAARRYVRELCAQTGAPRTAARICTAHTSSDRAETFLMNAIKGSGPAGLSSIPRRRNILVRPLLDLTHAELVGYLQVHGQPWREDESNEDISYLRNYVRHRVMPVVAQRNASVCKTIGAACEILGDEDAFLSQLSAQAFRSCLRKEAAGALVLDARRLAAAEVVIARRIVRLAIKRIDPGARPEMRHVERVLSCVAEGTGSVTLPAGIDARVEFGMLAFKAPAAREGLVADWITIPGRLPLGGGRMLVAEPMAVEPGCDIVRRARELAAAGEVTALVDAAALGFADSDSERILAGSRGEIPAEARLARLWVDGPAPGDVMCPLGMSGRSKKVSDLLGEARIPVSERAGVPVVRTAPGGAVVWVAGVRADERFKCTAATRVAYLLRVVDAD
;
A
#
# COMPACT_ATOMS: atom_id res chain seq x y z
N MET A 1 9.15 -27.30 -42.79
CA MET A 1 9.07 -28.47 -41.90
C MET A 1 7.87 -28.26 -41.01
N PRO A 2 6.95 -29.23 -40.88
CA PRO A 2 5.51 -28.98 -40.77
C PRO A 2 5.04 -28.71 -39.32
N THR A 3 4.10 -27.82 -39.23
CA THR A 3 3.16 -27.50 -38.16
C THR A 3 2.35 -28.73 -37.73
N VAL A 4 2.36 -29.07 -36.45
CA VAL A 4 1.42 -30.03 -35.83
C VAL A 4 0.38 -29.23 -35.07
N SER A 5 -0.79 -29.09 -35.68
CA SER A 5 -2.02 -28.64 -35.03
C SER A 5 -2.70 -29.87 -34.42
N GLN A 6 -2.74 -29.96 -33.09
CA GLN A 6 -3.60 -30.93 -32.38
C GLN A 6 -4.93 -30.28 -32.04
N HIS A 7 -5.95 -30.57 -32.85
CA HIS A 7 -7.35 -30.33 -32.48
C HIS A 7 -7.79 -31.37 -31.45
N TYR A 8 -8.07 -30.98 -30.22
CA TYR A 8 -8.92 -31.74 -29.32
C TYR A 8 -10.38 -31.37 -29.59
N GLY A 9 -11.07 -32.23 -30.33
CA GLY A 9 -12.50 -32.15 -30.50
C GLY A 9 -13.22 -32.54 -29.22
N HIS A 10 -13.85 -31.59 -28.54
CA HIS A 10 -14.89 -31.87 -27.57
C HIS A 10 -16.20 -32.17 -28.31
N HIS A 11 -16.65 -33.43 -28.27
CA HIS A 11 -18.00 -33.79 -28.66
C HIS A 11 -18.99 -33.12 -27.74
N ALA A 12 -19.65 -32.07 -28.22
CA ALA A 12 -20.77 -31.45 -27.52
C ALA A 12 -22.00 -32.36 -27.64
N VAL A 13 -22.58 -32.73 -26.50
CA VAL A 13 -23.88 -33.41 -26.44
C VAL A 13 -24.97 -32.41 -26.85
N PRO A 14 -25.79 -32.68 -27.89
CA PRO A 14 -26.87 -31.77 -28.28
C PRO A 14 -27.99 -31.85 -27.25
N GLY A 15 -28.30 -30.76 -26.57
CA GLY A 15 -29.54 -30.66 -25.77
C GLY A 15 -29.49 -29.93 -24.44
N ALA A 16 -28.34 -29.65 -23.87
CA ALA A 16 -28.25 -28.75 -22.70
C ALA A 16 -28.14 -27.29 -23.19
N VAL A 17 -29.22 -26.52 -23.05
CA VAL A 17 -29.10 -25.05 -23.15
C VAL A 17 -28.08 -24.65 -22.10
N ASP A 18 -26.94 -24.07 -22.54
CA ASP A 18 -25.88 -23.64 -21.63
C ASP A 18 -26.41 -22.48 -20.78
N GLU A 19 -26.99 -22.82 -19.63
CA GLU A 19 -27.54 -21.84 -18.67
C GLU A 19 -26.50 -20.75 -18.32
N THR A 20 -25.22 -21.09 -18.32
CA THR A 20 -24.13 -20.16 -18.07
C THR A 20 -24.05 -19.12 -19.18
N ARG A 21 -24.20 -19.54 -20.44
CA ARG A 21 -24.18 -18.67 -21.61
C ARG A 21 -25.41 -17.77 -21.64
N THR A 22 -26.58 -18.31 -21.30
CA THR A 22 -27.82 -17.55 -21.22
C THR A 22 -27.76 -16.49 -20.11
N ARG A 23 -27.23 -16.84 -18.94
CA ARG A 23 -27.02 -15.89 -17.82
C ARG A 23 -26.00 -14.82 -18.15
N GLN A 24 -24.94 -15.14 -18.89
CA GLN A 24 -23.97 -14.14 -19.37
C GLN A 24 -24.60 -13.18 -20.38
N GLN A 25 -25.50 -13.65 -21.25
CA GLN A 25 -26.22 -12.83 -22.22
C GLN A 25 -27.24 -11.90 -21.56
N ALA A 26 -27.77 -12.25 -20.36
CA ALA A 26 -28.67 -11.42 -19.57
C ALA A 26 -27.95 -10.40 -18.66
N ALA A 27 -26.62 -10.40 -18.63
CA ALA A 27 -25.86 -9.52 -17.74
C ALA A 27 -26.10 -8.03 -18.05
N PRO A 28 -26.34 -7.18 -17.03
CA PRO A 28 -26.71 -5.79 -17.22
C PRO A 28 -25.58 -4.95 -17.82
N VAL A 29 -25.98 -3.92 -18.58
CA VAL A 29 -25.12 -2.88 -19.14
C VAL A 29 -25.60 -1.54 -18.59
N VAL A 30 -24.84 -0.95 -17.67
CA VAL A 30 -25.17 0.33 -17.04
C VAL A 30 -24.48 1.46 -17.80
N LEU A 31 -25.25 2.35 -18.42
CA LEU A 31 -24.80 3.56 -19.08
C LEU A 31 -24.77 4.70 -18.04
N MET A 32 -23.60 5.32 -17.84
CA MET A 32 -23.47 6.51 -16.99
C MET A 32 -23.78 7.76 -17.82
N VAL A 33 -24.91 8.39 -17.55
CA VAL A 33 -25.43 9.52 -18.35
C VAL A 33 -25.55 10.77 -17.49
N SER A 34 -24.84 11.83 -17.87
CA SER A 34 -24.88 13.14 -17.21
C SER A 34 -25.86 14.13 -17.87
N GLY A 35 -26.29 13.89 -19.09
CA GLY A 35 -27.09 14.79 -19.90
C GLY A 35 -26.29 15.58 -20.94
N GLY A 36 -24.96 15.67 -20.79
CA GLY A 36 -24.08 16.33 -21.78
C GLY A 36 -23.98 15.55 -23.11
N ALA A 37 -23.45 16.21 -24.15
CA ALA A 37 -23.39 15.65 -25.52
C ALA A 37 -22.83 14.23 -25.58
N ASP A 38 -21.65 13.99 -25.03
CA ASP A 38 -20.99 12.68 -25.14
C ASP A 38 -21.80 11.58 -24.46
N SER A 39 -22.40 11.85 -23.30
CA SER A 39 -23.20 10.87 -22.56
C SER A 39 -24.56 10.61 -23.19
N THR A 40 -25.15 11.62 -23.83
CA THR A 40 -26.38 11.50 -24.62
C THR A 40 -26.13 10.70 -25.88
N ALA A 41 -24.98 10.93 -26.56
CA ALA A 41 -24.56 10.12 -27.71
C ALA A 41 -24.29 8.66 -27.31
N LEU A 42 -23.66 8.40 -26.15
CA LEU A 42 -23.48 7.05 -25.63
C LEU A 42 -24.82 6.29 -25.51
N LEU A 43 -25.83 6.94 -24.91
CA LEU A 43 -27.15 6.36 -24.77
C LEU A 43 -27.80 6.06 -26.11
N LEU A 44 -27.81 7.05 -27.04
CA LEU A 44 -28.41 6.89 -28.35
C LEU A 44 -27.75 5.81 -29.19
N MET A 45 -26.42 5.76 -29.19
CA MET A 45 -25.63 4.74 -29.88
C MET A 45 -25.83 3.33 -29.28
N ALA A 46 -25.97 3.24 -27.93
CA ALA A 46 -26.30 1.97 -27.29
C ALA A 46 -27.69 1.46 -27.71
N CYS A 47 -28.70 2.34 -27.78
CA CYS A 47 -30.06 2.00 -28.23
C CYS A 47 -30.14 1.60 -29.69
N THR A 48 -29.23 2.07 -30.54
CA THR A 48 -29.15 1.78 -32.00
C THR A 48 -28.12 0.71 -32.34
N SER A 49 -27.57 0.02 -31.36
CA SER A 49 -26.54 -1.02 -31.51
C SER A 49 -25.30 -0.55 -32.30
N LYS A 50 -24.91 0.72 -32.07
CA LYS A 50 -23.73 1.34 -32.70
C LYS A 50 -22.47 1.26 -31.85
N LEU A 51 -22.48 0.47 -30.77
CA LEU A 51 -21.38 0.33 -29.80
C LEU A 51 -20.97 -1.13 -29.61
N ASP A 52 -19.68 -1.36 -29.39
CA ASP A 52 -19.20 -2.59 -28.77
C ASP A 52 -18.92 -2.35 -27.28
N ILE A 53 -19.55 -3.18 -26.45
CA ILE A 53 -19.42 -3.16 -24.99
C ILE A 53 -18.49 -4.24 -24.44
N GLN A 54 -17.94 -5.12 -25.28
CA GLN A 54 -17.00 -6.17 -24.82
C GLN A 54 -15.59 -5.60 -24.70
N ASP A 55 -15.07 -5.12 -25.81
CA ASP A 55 -13.71 -4.59 -25.92
C ASP A 55 -13.67 -3.06 -26.14
N GLY A 56 -14.83 -2.45 -26.38
CA GLY A 56 -14.94 -1.03 -26.66
C GLY A 56 -14.42 -0.64 -28.03
N ARG A 57 -14.41 -1.57 -28.99
CA ARG A 57 -14.00 -1.34 -30.39
C ARG A 57 -15.06 -1.86 -31.37
N GLY A 58 -15.41 -1.04 -32.34
CA GLY A 58 -16.36 -1.42 -33.37
C GLY A 58 -17.81 -1.37 -32.94
N VAL A 59 -18.61 -2.25 -33.50
CA VAL A 59 -20.08 -2.27 -33.36
C VAL A 59 -20.54 -3.71 -33.07
N ALA A 60 -21.29 -3.89 -32.00
CA ALA A 60 -21.90 -5.15 -31.64
C ALA A 60 -23.36 -4.92 -31.17
N PRO A 61 -24.31 -5.83 -31.51
CA PRO A 61 -25.66 -5.74 -31.02
C PRO A 61 -25.70 -5.83 -29.46
N ILE A 62 -26.45 -4.92 -28.85
CA ILE A 62 -26.74 -4.97 -27.42
C ILE A 62 -28.22 -5.23 -27.24
N ALA A 63 -28.58 -6.33 -26.58
CA ALA A 63 -29.97 -6.61 -26.26
C ALA A 63 -30.54 -5.51 -25.36
N ARG A 64 -31.67 -4.93 -25.75
CA ARG A 64 -32.21 -3.71 -25.13
C ARG A 64 -32.54 -3.90 -23.66
N GLU A 65 -33.04 -5.08 -23.30
CA GLU A 65 -33.37 -5.48 -21.92
C GLU A 65 -32.17 -5.47 -20.97
N ARG A 66 -30.96 -5.44 -21.51
CA ARG A 66 -29.71 -5.32 -20.73
C ARG A 66 -29.34 -3.89 -20.39
N LEU A 67 -29.92 -2.92 -21.13
CA LEU A 67 -29.56 -1.52 -20.98
C LEU A 67 -30.25 -0.89 -19.78
N HIS A 68 -29.47 -0.31 -18.90
CA HIS A 68 -29.89 0.45 -17.73
C HIS A 68 -29.14 1.79 -17.73
N VAL A 69 -29.77 2.84 -17.23
CA VAL A 69 -29.15 4.16 -17.14
C VAL A 69 -28.92 4.50 -15.67
N LEU A 70 -27.75 5.04 -15.37
CA LEU A 70 -27.43 5.66 -14.09
C LEU A 70 -27.13 7.14 -14.29
N HIS A 71 -27.89 7.98 -13.60
CA HIS A 71 -27.61 9.41 -13.43
C HIS A 71 -27.22 9.69 -11.99
N VAL A 72 -26.19 10.50 -11.75
CA VAL A 72 -25.80 10.94 -10.42
C VAL A 72 -25.92 12.46 -10.36
N ASN A 73 -26.89 12.94 -9.59
CA ASN A 73 -27.07 14.37 -9.33
C ASN A 73 -26.20 14.77 -8.13
N HIS A 74 -25.19 15.58 -8.40
CA HIS A 74 -24.23 16.03 -7.37
C HIS A 74 -24.69 17.29 -6.64
N HIS A 75 -25.80 17.92 -7.05
CA HIS A 75 -26.35 19.18 -6.51
C HIS A 75 -25.35 20.35 -6.45
N LEU A 76 -24.25 20.27 -7.20
CA LEU A 76 -23.18 21.30 -7.17
C LEU A 76 -23.58 22.61 -7.85
N ARG A 77 -24.58 22.58 -8.74
CA ARG A 77 -25.06 23.72 -9.53
C ARG A 77 -26.52 24.07 -9.26
N GLY A 78 -27.08 23.60 -8.13
CA GLY A 78 -28.47 23.86 -7.74
C GLY A 78 -29.47 23.52 -8.85
N LYS A 79 -30.31 24.48 -9.27
CA LYS A 79 -31.35 24.27 -10.29
C LYS A 79 -30.84 23.76 -11.65
N ALA A 80 -29.58 24.04 -12.02
CA ALA A 80 -29.02 23.50 -13.26
C ALA A 80 -28.80 21.99 -13.16
N SER A 81 -28.32 21.49 -12.00
CA SER A 81 -28.21 20.05 -11.75
C SER A 81 -29.57 19.32 -11.77
N ASP A 82 -30.60 19.97 -11.22
CA ASP A 82 -31.97 19.40 -11.26
C ASP A 82 -32.54 19.41 -12.70
N GLY A 83 -32.19 20.41 -13.50
CA GLY A 83 -32.52 20.45 -14.93
C GLY A 83 -31.84 19.36 -15.75
N ASP A 84 -30.60 19.00 -15.41
CA ASP A 84 -29.89 17.89 -16.05
C ASP A 84 -30.55 16.54 -15.70
N GLU A 85 -30.94 16.35 -14.45
CA GLU A 85 -31.69 15.17 -14.02
C GLU A 85 -33.03 15.05 -14.76
N ALA A 86 -33.83 16.15 -14.83
CA ALA A 86 -35.09 16.17 -15.55
C ALA A 86 -34.89 15.77 -17.03
N PHE A 87 -33.88 16.34 -17.70
CA PHE A 87 -33.53 15.99 -19.06
C PHE A 87 -33.20 14.49 -19.22
N VAL A 88 -32.41 13.92 -18.33
CA VAL A 88 -32.07 12.48 -18.39
C VAL A 88 -33.31 11.61 -18.16
N ARG A 89 -34.23 12.01 -17.27
CA ARG A 89 -35.52 11.33 -17.06
C ARG A 89 -36.36 11.31 -18.33
N GLU A 90 -36.49 12.44 -18.99
CA GLU A 90 -37.23 12.57 -20.27
C GLU A 90 -36.57 11.72 -21.36
N LEU A 91 -35.21 11.75 -21.43
CA LEU A 91 -34.46 10.96 -22.40
C LEU A 91 -34.68 9.46 -22.19
N CYS A 92 -34.61 8.99 -20.94
CA CYS A 92 -34.87 7.59 -20.61
C CYS A 92 -36.32 7.18 -20.90
N ALA A 93 -37.30 8.01 -20.62
CA ALA A 93 -38.72 7.77 -20.96
C ALA A 93 -38.89 7.66 -22.47
N LYS A 94 -38.30 8.60 -23.25
CA LYS A 94 -38.32 8.57 -24.74
C LYS A 94 -37.81 7.27 -25.32
N TYR A 95 -36.73 6.71 -24.75
CA TYR A 95 -36.12 5.48 -25.26
C TYR A 95 -36.56 4.24 -24.47
N GLY A 96 -37.47 4.34 -23.51
CA GLY A 96 -37.98 3.22 -22.71
C GLY A 96 -36.88 2.47 -21.94
N LEU A 97 -35.94 3.20 -21.31
CA LEU A 97 -34.84 2.63 -20.57
C LEU A 97 -35.06 2.78 -19.06
N PRO A 98 -34.76 1.72 -18.28
CA PRO A 98 -34.73 1.82 -16.81
C PRO A 98 -33.68 2.85 -16.36
N LEU A 99 -34.09 3.76 -15.47
CA LEU A 99 -33.24 4.80 -14.91
C LEU A 99 -33.10 4.65 -13.39
N CYS A 100 -31.86 4.64 -12.91
CA CYS A 100 -31.51 4.84 -11.52
C CYS A 100 -30.94 6.25 -11.36
N VAL A 101 -31.46 7.01 -10.41
CA VAL A 101 -30.95 8.34 -10.05
C VAL A 101 -30.39 8.27 -8.64
N GLU A 102 -29.15 8.73 -8.48
CA GLU A 102 -28.47 8.83 -7.19
C GLU A 102 -28.22 10.30 -6.88
N HIS A 103 -28.48 10.69 -5.65
CA HIS A 103 -28.22 12.03 -5.15
C HIS A 103 -26.97 12.03 -4.26
N ALA A 104 -26.04 12.92 -4.52
CA ALA A 104 -24.81 13.06 -3.76
C ALA A 104 -24.64 14.51 -3.29
N TYR A 105 -24.49 14.67 -2.00
CA TYR A 105 -24.24 15.96 -1.36
C TYR A 105 -22.79 16.00 -0.86
N PHE A 106 -22.13 17.13 -1.03
CA PHE A 106 -20.75 17.33 -0.60
C PHE A 106 -20.74 18.40 0.49
N ASP A 107 -20.23 18.04 1.66
CA ASP A 107 -19.89 18.99 2.70
C ASP A 107 -18.65 19.77 2.23
N GLY A 108 -18.73 21.11 2.25
CA GLY A 108 -17.83 22.05 1.55
C GLY A 108 -16.34 22.03 1.93
N GLU A 109 -15.87 21.06 2.71
CA GLU A 109 -14.48 20.94 3.20
C GLU A 109 -13.56 20.03 2.35
N SER A 110 -14.05 19.36 1.32
CA SER A 110 -13.21 18.44 0.52
C SER A 110 -12.41 19.21 -0.55
N GLY A 111 -11.11 19.31 -0.38
CA GLY A 111 -10.18 20.05 -1.23
C GLY A 111 -10.08 19.63 -2.71
N ASN A 112 -10.79 18.60 -3.16
CA ASN A 112 -10.90 18.19 -4.57
C ASN A 112 -12.27 17.57 -4.86
N ILE A 113 -13.26 18.46 -5.02
CA ILE A 113 -14.67 18.10 -5.26
C ILE A 113 -14.82 17.23 -6.53
N GLU A 114 -14.06 17.48 -7.60
CA GLU A 114 -14.14 16.72 -8.84
C GLU A 114 -13.71 15.24 -8.62
N ALA A 115 -12.63 15.01 -7.89
CA ALA A 115 -12.20 13.66 -7.57
C ALA A 115 -13.21 12.93 -6.67
N ALA A 116 -13.77 13.60 -5.66
CA ALA A 116 -14.79 13.04 -4.79
C ALA A 116 -16.07 12.71 -5.57
N ALA A 117 -16.54 13.61 -6.44
CA ALA A 117 -17.69 13.38 -7.31
C ALA A 117 -17.46 12.19 -8.25
N ARG A 118 -16.24 12.03 -8.77
CA ARG A 118 -15.87 10.90 -9.59
C ARG A 118 -15.93 9.58 -8.81
N GLU A 119 -15.42 9.54 -7.58
CA GLU A 119 -15.50 8.33 -6.74
C GLU A 119 -16.93 7.93 -6.42
N VAL A 120 -17.78 8.90 -6.05
CA VAL A 120 -19.21 8.68 -5.80
C VAL A 120 -19.89 8.08 -7.02
N ARG A 121 -19.68 8.65 -8.21
CA ARG A 121 -20.23 8.11 -9.48
C ARG A 121 -19.86 6.65 -9.72
N TYR A 122 -18.58 6.29 -9.54
CA TYR A 122 -18.16 4.89 -9.75
C TYR A 122 -18.64 3.96 -8.63
N ALA A 123 -18.76 4.44 -7.40
CA ALA A 123 -19.33 3.67 -6.30
C ALA A 123 -20.80 3.35 -6.55
N ALA A 124 -21.60 4.35 -6.96
CA ALA A 124 -23.00 4.22 -7.35
C ALA A 124 -23.16 3.19 -8.51
N ALA A 125 -22.35 3.34 -9.57
CA ALA A 125 -22.40 2.40 -10.69
C ALA A 125 -22.09 0.95 -10.30
N ARG A 126 -21.08 0.74 -9.44
CA ARG A 126 -20.76 -0.59 -8.92
C ARG A 126 -21.85 -1.16 -8.02
N ARG A 127 -22.51 -0.32 -7.22
CA ARG A 127 -23.66 -0.71 -6.39
C ARG A 127 -24.82 -1.15 -7.27
N TYR A 128 -25.22 -0.32 -8.22
CA TYR A 128 -26.33 -0.60 -9.12
C TYR A 128 -26.12 -1.88 -9.95
N VAL A 129 -24.90 -2.11 -10.49
CA VAL A 129 -24.57 -3.37 -11.16
C VAL A 129 -24.73 -4.57 -10.23
N ARG A 130 -24.35 -4.46 -8.94
CA ARG A 130 -24.51 -5.56 -7.98
C ARG A 130 -25.98 -5.92 -7.76
N GLU A 131 -26.82 -4.91 -7.63
CA GLU A 131 -28.27 -5.06 -7.45
C GLU A 131 -28.91 -5.73 -8.66
N LEU A 132 -28.61 -5.24 -9.87
CA LEU A 132 -29.11 -5.83 -11.13
C LEU A 132 -28.63 -7.27 -11.34
N CYS A 133 -27.36 -7.56 -11.05
CA CYS A 133 -26.84 -8.92 -11.12
C CYS A 133 -27.47 -9.86 -10.10
N ALA A 134 -27.83 -9.37 -8.90
CA ALA A 134 -28.56 -10.15 -7.91
C ALA A 134 -29.99 -10.48 -8.37
N GLN A 135 -30.67 -9.52 -9.04
CA GLN A 135 -32.02 -9.72 -9.60
C GLN A 135 -32.03 -10.69 -10.78
N THR A 136 -31.04 -10.61 -11.66
CA THR A 136 -30.98 -11.41 -12.89
C THR A 136 -30.26 -12.76 -12.74
N GLY A 137 -29.56 -12.97 -11.63
CA GLY A 137 -28.67 -14.13 -11.45
C GLY A 137 -27.43 -14.11 -12.34
N ALA A 138 -27.17 -13.01 -13.05
CA ALA A 138 -26.03 -12.89 -13.96
C ALA A 138 -24.70 -12.67 -13.21
N PRO A 139 -23.59 -13.25 -13.68
CA PRO A 139 -22.29 -13.05 -13.07
C PRO A 139 -21.80 -11.61 -13.26
N ARG A 140 -21.29 -10.98 -12.19
CA ARG A 140 -20.78 -9.59 -12.21
C ARG A 140 -19.67 -9.37 -13.26
N THR A 141 -18.89 -10.39 -13.56
CA THR A 141 -17.82 -10.34 -14.57
C THR A 141 -18.35 -10.15 -15.99
N ALA A 142 -19.60 -10.54 -16.27
CA ALA A 142 -20.27 -10.36 -17.54
C ALA A 142 -20.99 -9.00 -17.67
N ALA A 143 -21.29 -8.33 -16.53
CA ALA A 143 -21.87 -6.99 -16.54
C ALA A 143 -20.90 -5.95 -17.08
N ARG A 144 -21.44 -4.82 -17.56
CA ARG A 144 -20.65 -3.68 -18.07
C ARG A 144 -21.14 -2.37 -17.48
N ILE A 145 -20.19 -1.48 -17.22
CA ILE A 145 -20.43 -0.07 -16.91
C ILE A 145 -19.83 0.72 -18.05
N CYS A 146 -20.64 1.46 -18.80
CA CYS A 146 -20.19 2.27 -19.93
C CYS A 146 -20.10 3.74 -19.55
N THR A 147 -18.96 4.38 -19.88
CA THR A 147 -18.74 5.81 -19.69
C THR A 147 -18.43 6.48 -21.04
N ALA A 148 -18.83 7.73 -21.17
CA ALA A 148 -18.77 8.50 -22.41
C ALA A 148 -17.42 9.21 -22.63
N HIS A 149 -16.29 8.60 -22.24
CA HIS A 149 -14.98 9.15 -22.55
C HIS A 149 -14.68 9.01 -24.05
N THR A 150 -14.16 10.09 -24.64
CA THR A 150 -13.88 10.25 -26.07
C THR A 150 -12.38 10.19 -26.38
N SER A 151 -12.02 10.20 -27.67
CA SER A 151 -10.63 10.36 -28.11
C SER A 151 -10.09 11.75 -27.74
N SER A 152 -10.94 12.77 -27.67
CA SER A 152 -10.57 14.10 -27.19
C SER A 152 -10.15 14.06 -25.72
N ASP A 153 -10.95 13.43 -24.85
CA ASP A 153 -10.61 13.24 -23.41
C ASP A 153 -9.29 12.48 -23.22
N ARG A 154 -9.07 11.49 -24.08
CA ARG A 154 -7.84 10.69 -24.05
C ARG A 154 -6.62 11.52 -24.40
N ALA A 155 -6.72 12.33 -25.45
CA ALA A 155 -5.66 13.23 -25.89
C ALA A 155 -5.37 14.33 -24.83
N GLU A 156 -6.41 14.95 -24.28
CA GLU A 156 -6.28 15.90 -23.17
C GLU A 156 -5.54 15.27 -21.98
N THR A 157 -5.96 14.09 -21.55
CA THR A 157 -5.35 13.37 -20.43
C THR A 157 -3.90 12.97 -20.71
N PHE A 158 -3.59 12.55 -21.94
CA PHE A 158 -2.22 12.27 -22.37
C PHE A 158 -1.33 13.52 -22.21
N LEU A 159 -1.76 14.68 -22.72
CA LEU A 159 -1.00 15.92 -22.62
C LEU A 159 -0.85 16.38 -21.17
N MET A 160 -1.91 16.32 -20.37
CA MET A 160 -1.84 16.64 -18.94
C MET A 160 -0.82 15.76 -18.20
N ASN A 161 -0.77 14.48 -18.54
CA ASN A 161 0.17 13.53 -17.93
C ASN A 161 1.60 13.75 -18.43
N ALA A 162 1.78 14.12 -19.71
CA ALA A 162 3.08 14.50 -20.27
C ALA A 162 3.64 15.74 -19.59
N ILE A 163 2.81 16.80 -19.41
CA ILE A 163 3.18 18.03 -18.70
C ILE A 163 3.59 17.73 -17.26
N LYS A 164 2.94 16.78 -16.59
CA LYS A 164 3.26 16.35 -15.21
C LYS A 164 4.46 15.39 -15.12
N GLY A 165 5.07 15.01 -16.25
CA GLY A 165 6.22 14.10 -16.26
C GLY A 165 5.87 12.64 -15.95
N SER A 166 4.72 12.15 -16.40
CA SER A 166 4.30 10.77 -16.20
C SER A 166 5.08 9.79 -17.08
N GLY A 167 5.33 8.58 -16.55
CA GLY A 167 5.87 7.46 -17.32
C GLY A 167 4.81 6.76 -18.20
N PRO A 168 5.17 5.63 -18.85
CA PRO A 168 4.31 4.90 -19.80
C PRO A 168 2.91 4.61 -19.26
N ALA A 169 2.80 4.15 -18.02
CA ALA A 169 1.51 3.89 -17.34
C ALA A 169 0.58 5.13 -17.28
N GLY A 170 1.13 6.32 -17.11
CA GLY A 170 0.36 7.56 -17.14
C GLY A 170 0.10 8.05 -18.56
N LEU A 171 1.08 7.91 -19.45
CA LEU A 171 0.97 8.29 -20.86
C LEU A 171 0.01 7.38 -21.64
N SER A 172 -0.23 6.13 -21.24
CA SER A 172 -1.31 5.31 -21.77
C SER A 172 -2.70 5.90 -21.53
N SER A 173 -2.80 6.94 -20.69
CA SER A 173 -3.96 7.80 -20.48
C SER A 173 -5.20 7.03 -20.02
N ILE A 174 -6.30 7.10 -20.79
CA ILE A 174 -7.59 6.48 -20.48
C ILE A 174 -7.68 5.11 -21.18
N PRO A 175 -7.65 3.97 -20.46
CA PRO A 175 -7.78 2.66 -21.09
C PRO A 175 -9.22 2.41 -21.57
N ARG A 176 -9.39 1.65 -22.66
CA ARG A 176 -10.71 1.26 -23.18
C ARG A 176 -11.52 0.47 -22.18
N ARG A 177 -10.85 -0.44 -21.51
CA ARG A 177 -11.47 -1.31 -20.53
C ARG A 177 -10.65 -1.40 -19.25
N ARG A 178 -11.35 -1.44 -18.13
CA ARG A 178 -10.78 -1.75 -16.83
C ARG A 178 -11.78 -2.59 -16.04
N ASN A 179 -11.57 -3.90 -15.98
CA ASN A 179 -12.54 -4.88 -15.46
C ASN A 179 -13.87 -4.79 -16.22
N ILE A 180 -14.97 -4.45 -15.52
CA ILE A 180 -16.31 -4.28 -16.10
C ILE A 180 -16.56 -2.89 -16.66
N LEU A 181 -15.66 -1.94 -16.45
CA LEU A 181 -15.77 -0.57 -16.97
C LEU A 181 -15.25 -0.51 -18.38
N VAL A 182 -16.10 -0.06 -19.32
CA VAL A 182 -15.82 0.05 -20.76
C VAL A 182 -16.04 1.48 -21.23
N ARG A 183 -15.25 1.92 -22.21
CA ARG A 183 -15.32 3.25 -22.82
C ARG A 183 -15.46 3.13 -24.33
N PRO A 184 -16.67 2.87 -24.82
CA PRO A 184 -16.86 2.51 -26.21
C PRO A 184 -16.71 3.68 -27.18
N LEU A 185 -16.64 4.93 -26.69
CA LEU A 185 -16.52 6.14 -27.52
C LEU A 185 -15.07 6.61 -27.71
N LEU A 186 -14.06 5.87 -27.24
CA LEU A 186 -12.66 6.31 -27.29
C LEU A 186 -12.06 6.47 -28.69
N ASP A 187 -12.73 6.02 -29.74
CA ASP A 187 -12.32 6.24 -31.14
C ASP A 187 -12.98 7.46 -31.76
N LEU A 188 -13.98 8.06 -31.09
CA LEU A 188 -14.74 9.20 -31.56
C LEU A 188 -14.34 10.45 -30.82
N THR A 189 -14.26 11.54 -31.56
CA THR A 189 -14.05 12.89 -31.00
C THR A 189 -15.36 13.45 -30.47
N HIS A 190 -15.28 14.43 -29.55
CA HIS A 190 -16.44 15.19 -29.10
C HIS A 190 -17.22 15.82 -30.30
N ALA A 191 -16.51 16.40 -31.27
CA ALA A 191 -17.15 17.00 -32.45
C ALA A 191 -17.90 15.95 -33.31
N GLU A 192 -17.37 14.74 -33.50
CA GLU A 192 -18.06 13.66 -34.21
C GLU A 192 -19.35 13.24 -33.47
N LEU A 193 -19.35 13.23 -32.11
CA LEU A 193 -20.53 12.91 -31.31
C LEU A 193 -21.59 14.01 -31.37
N VAL A 194 -21.19 15.28 -31.31
CA VAL A 194 -22.10 16.42 -31.49
C VAL A 194 -22.74 16.35 -32.87
N GLY A 195 -21.96 16.13 -33.94
CA GLY A 195 -22.48 15.93 -35.29
C GLY A 195 -23.47 14.74 -35.40
N TYR A 196 -23.17 13.66 -34.71
CA TYR A 196 -24.07 12.49 -34.67
C TYR A 196 -25.42 12.84 -34.00
N LEU A 197 -25.42 13.57 -32.86
CA LEU A 197 -26.63 14.02 -32.22
C LEU A 197 -27.45 14.99 -33.08
N GLN A 198 -26.77 15.93 -33.75
CA GLN A 198 -27.43 16.88 -34.69
C GLN A 198 -28.14 16.18 -35.81
N VAL A 199 -27.50 15.21 -36.46
CA VAL A 199 -28.11 14.40 -37.55
C VAL A 199 -29.35 13.65 -37.08
N HIS A 200 -29.39 13.22 -35.81
CA HIS A 200 -30.52 12.51 -35.24
C HIS A 200 -31.55 13.43 -34.57
N GLY A 201 -31.35 14.76 -34.60
CA GLY A 201 -32.24 15.71 -33.95
C GLY A 201 -32.35 15.53 -32.43
N GLN A 202 -31.32 14.97 -31.79
CA GLN A 202 -31.32 14.70 -30.37
C GLN A 202 -30.65 15.85 -29.61
N PRO A 203 -31.42 16.63 -28.79
CA PRO A 203 -30.85 17.67 -27.96
C PRO A 203 -30.00 17.09 -26.82
N TRP A 204 -29.14 17.91 -26.24
CA TRP A 204 -28.32 17.64 -25.08
C TRP A 204 -28.22 18.90 -24.18
N ARG A 205 -27.63 18.73 -22.98
CA ARG A 205 -27.37 19.83 -22.03
C ARG A 205 -25.92 20.30 -22.17
N GLU A 206 -25.70 21.60 -22.09
CA GLU A 206 -24.38 22.21 -22.05
C GLU A 206 -24.01 22.58 -20.61
N ASP A 207 -22.75 22.38 -20.24
CA ASP A 207 -22.22 22.69 -18.92
C ASP A 207 -21.29 23.91 -19.03
N GLU A 208 -21.73 25.05 -18.55
CA GLU A 208 -20.98 26.34 -18.58
C GLU A 208 -19.65 26.24 -17.80
N SER A 209 -19.51 25.34 -16.83
CA SER A 209 -18.25 25.17 -16.07
C SER A 209 -17.07 24.66 -16.89
N ASN A 210 -17.31 24.19 -18.12
CA ASN A 210 -16.26 23.74 -19.03
C ASN A 210 -15.39 24.85 -19.61
N GLU A 211 -15.73 26.11 -19.41
CA GLU A 211 -15.02 27.26 -19.99
C GLU A 211 -13.89 27.81 -19.08
N ASP A 212 -13.88 27.49 -17.80
CA ASP A 212 -12.87 28.00 -16.86
C ASP A 212 -11.47 27.41 -17.12
N ILE A 213 -10.61 28.21 -17.75
CA ILE A 213 -9.23 27.86 -18.11
C ILE A 213 -8.25 27.83 -16.91
N SER A 214 -8.68 28.18 -15.71
CA SER A 214 -7.86 28.00 -14.50
C SER A 214 -7.57 26.52 -14.20
N TYR A 215 -8.45 25.63 -14.64
CA TYR A 215 -8.24 24.19 -14.58
C TYR A 215 -7.36 23.72 -15.72
N LEU A 216 -6.31 22.95 -15.40
CA LEU A 216 -5.35 22.43 -16.40
C LEU A 216 -6.04 21.70 -17.56
N ARG A 217 -7.11 20.96 -17.29
CA ARG A 217 -7.84 20.23 -18.33
C ARG A 217 -8.49 21.18 -19.32
N ASN A 218 -9.18 22.21 -18.85
CA ASN A 218 -9.82 23.22 -19.71
C ASN A 218 -8.77 24.03 -20.45
N TYR A 219 -7.64 24.37 -19.81
CA TYR A 219 -6.51 25.00 -20.48
C TYR A 219 -5.98 24.14 -21.64
N VAL A 220 -5.75 22.84 -21.42
CA VAL A 220 -5.32 21.92 -22.47
C VAL A 220 -6.37 21.86 -23.60
N ARG A 221 -7.65 21.74 -23.27
CA ARG A 221 -8.77 21.66 -24.22
C ARG A 221 -8.88 22.92 -25.09
N HIS A 222 -8.85 24.08 -24.48
CA HIS A 222 -9.14 25.36 -25.17
C HIS A 222 -7.91 26.07 -25.70
N ARG A 223 -6.71 25.79 -25.20
CA ARG A 223 -5.48 26.50 -25.61
C ARG A 223 -4.46 25.63 -26.29
N VAL A 224 -4.26 24.39 -25.83
CA VAL A 224 -3.21 23.51 -26.35
C VAL A 224 -3.73 22.67 -27.52
N MET A 225 -4.84 21.97 -27.34
CA MET A 225 -5.39 21.06 -28.37
C MET A 225 -5.68 21.77 -29.70
N PRO A 226 -6.25 23.00 -29.75
CA PRO A 226 -6.48 23.68 -31.01
C PRO A 226 -5.19 23.99 -31.78
N VAL A 227 -4.11 24.38 -31.08
CA VAL A 227 -2.80 24.64 -31.69
C VAL A 227 -2.20 23.39 -32.31
N VAL A 228 -2.28 22.27 -31.58
CA VAL A 228 -1.76 20.98 -32.08
C VAL A 228 -2.62 20.48 -33.25
N ALA A 229 -3.93 20.65 -33.18
CA ALA A 229 -4.88 20.25 -34.26
C ALA A 229 -4.66 21.03 -35.55
N GLN A 230 -4.19 22.29 -35.51
CA GLN A 230 -3.79 23.04 -36.72
C GLN A 230 -2.67 22.36 -37.50
N ARG A 231 -1.77 21.62 -36.82
CA ARG A 231 -0.68 20.87 -37.47
C ARG A 231 -1.06 19.46 -37.85
N ASN A 232 -1.97 18.84 -37.10
CA ASN A 232 -2.48 17.50 -37.38
C ASN A 232 -3.97 17.41 -36.99
N ALA A 233 -4.84 17.51 -37.95
CA ALA A 233 -6.30 17.41 -37.75
C ALA A 233 -6.72 16.09 -37.11
N SER A 234 -5.92 15.02 -37.26
CA SER A 234 -6.17 13.71 -36.68
C SER A 234 -5.44 13.46 -35.37
N VAL A 235 -4.96 14.50 -34.68
CA VAL A 235 -4.11 14.39 -33.49
C VAL A 235 -4.72 13.54 -32.38
N CYS A 236 -6.03 13.63 -32.15
CA CYS A 236 -6.72 12.80 -31.14
C CYS A 236 -6.59 11.30 -31.47
N LYS A 237 -6.74 10.92 -32.74
CA LYS A 237 -6.59 9.51 -33.21
C LYS A 237 -5.12 9.07 -33.11
N THR A 238 -4.19 9.93 -33.51
CA THR A 238 -2.73 9.65 -33.42
C THR A 238 -2.28 9.43 -31.98
N ILE A 239 -2.68 10.33 -31.06
CA ILE A 239 -2.41 10.18 -29.63
C ILE A 239 -3.11 8.93 -29.08
N GLY A 240 -4.35 8.66 -29.52
CA GLY A 240 -5.08 7.46 -29.15
C GLY A 240 -4.32 6.17 -29.48
N ALA A 241 -3.76 6.08 -30.70
CA ALA A 241 -2.93 4.96 -31.10
C ALA A 241 -1.65 4.81 -30.25
N ALA A 242 -0.96 5.92 -29.98
CA ALA A 242 0.20 5.92 -29.09
C ALA A 242 -0.16 5.45 -27.67
N CYS A 243 -1.33 5.87 -27.15
CA CYS A 243 -1.81 5.41 -25.84
C CYS A 243 -2.10 3.90 -25.80
N GLU A 244 -2.61 3.30 -26.89
CA GLU A 244 -2.82 1.85 -26.98
C GLU A 244 -1.47 1.11 -26.88
N ILE A 245 -0.50 1.51 -27.72
CA ILE A 245 0.85 0.90 -27.72
C ILE A 245 1.48 0.98 -26.32
N LEU A 246 1.50 2.18 -25.72
CA LEU A 246 2.04 2.37 -24.38
C LEU A 246 1.31 1.56 -23.31
N GLY A 247 -0.01 1.39 -23.48
CA GLY A 247 -0.83 0.58 -22.58
C GLY A 247 -0.50 -0.89 -22.63
N ASP A 248 -0.36 -1.44 -23.85
CA ASP A 248 -0.02 -2.85 -24.09
C ASP A 248 1.41 -3.16 -23.59
N GLU A 249 2.38 -2.29 -23.89
CA GLU A 249 3.76 -2.41 -23.39
C GLU A 249 3.82 -2.31 -21.87
N ASP A 250 3.09 -1.36 -21.24
CA ASP A 250 3.04 -1.23 -19.79
C ASP A 250 2.42 -2.45 -19.12
N ALA A 251 1.36 -3.01 -19.70
CA ALA A 251 0.71 -4.23 -19.22
C ALA A 251 1.68 -5.43 -19.26
N PHE A 252 2.39 -5.60 -20.35
CA PHE A 252 3.38 -6.67 -20.52
C PHE A 252 4.53 -6.53 -19.50
N LEU A 253 5.14 -5.34 -19.41
CA LEU A 253 6.21 -5.07 -18.45
C LEU A 253 5.74 -5.20 -16.99
N SER A 254 4.47 -4.88 -16.71
CA SER A 254 3.87 -5.05 -15.39
C SER A 254 3.74 -6.53 -15.01
N GLN A 255 3.37 -7.40 -15.97
CA GLN A 255 3.32 -8.86 -15.75
C GLN A 255 4.72 -9.42 -15.46
N LEU A 256 5.72 -9.07 -16.27
CA LEU A 256 7.11 -9.48 -16.05
C LEU A 256 7.64 -9.00 -14.70
N SER A 257 7.35 -7.74 -14.37
CA SER A 257 7.78 -7.15 -13.08
C SER A 257 7.12 -7.81 -11.88
N ALA A 258 5.84 -8.20 -11.98
CA ALA A 258 5.15 -8.91 -10.92
C ALA A 258 5.72 -10.34 -10.71
N GLN A 259 6.15 -11.00 -11.79
CA GLN A 259 6.82 -12.30 -11.71
C GLN A 259 8.21 -12.16 -11.08
N ALA A 260 9.01 -11.19 -11.55
CA ALA A 260 10.34 -10.90 -11.02
C ALA A 260 10.27 -10.44 -9.55
N PHE A 261 9.27 -9.64 -9.18
CA PHE A 261 9.03 -9.24 -7.79
C PHE A 261 8.83 -10.47 -6.88
N ARG A 262 8.00 -11.44 -7.27
CA ARG A 262 7.79 -12.67 -6.49
C ARG A 262 9.10 -13.46 -6.32
N SER A 263 9.97 -13.47 -7.31
CA SER A 263 11.27 -14.16 -7.20
C SER A 263 12.25 -13.44 -6.26
N CYS A 264 12.15 -12.11 -6.17
CA CYS A 264 12.97 -11.30 -5.25
C CYS A 264 12.43 -11.30 -3.82
N LEU A 265 11.13 -11.53 -3.62
CA LEU A 265 10.47 -11.44 -2.30
C LEU A 265 10.99 -12.51 -1.34
N ARG A 266 11.42 -12.09 -0.15
CA ARG A 266 11.91 -12.95 0.93
C ARG A 266 10.98 -12.97 2.14
N LYS A 267 10.44 -11.82 2.50
CA LYS A 267 9.52 -11.67 3.62
C LYS A 267 8.53 -10.55 3.35
N GLU A 268 7.29 -10.75 3.73
CA GLU A 268 6.24 -9.73 3.69
C GLU A 268 5.44 -9.82 5.00
N ALA A 269 5.23 -8.67 5.65
CA ALA A 269 4.43 -8.52 6.86
C ALA A 269 3.71 -7.17 6.80
N ALA A 270 2.76 -6.93 7.69
CA ALA A 270 2.07 -5.64 7.77
C ALA A 270 3.08 -4.49 7.94
N GLY A 271 3.11 -3.58 6.98
CA GLY A 271 4.02 -2.43 6.99
C GLY A 271 5.51 -2.73 6.74
N ALA A 272 5.88 -3.97 6.40
CA ALA A 272 7.27 -4.35 6.16
C ALA A 272 7.41 -5.35 5.00
N LEU A 273 8.45 -5.18 4.18
CA LEU A 273 8.73 -6.02 3.03
C LEU A 273 10.25 -6.15 2.83
N VAL A 274 10.73 -7.35 2.54
CA VAL A 274 12.15 -7.63 2.31
C VAL A 274 12.34 -8.32 0.97
N LEU A 275 13.23 -7.75 0.14
CA LEU A 275 13.63 -8.28 -1.16
C LEU A 275 15.09 -8.73 -1.14
N ASP A 276 15.42 -9.70 -1.97
CA ASP A 276 16.80 -10.08 -2.28
C ASP A 276 17.45 -9.00 -3.15
N ALA A 277 18.40 -8.27 -2.58
CA ALA A 277 19.08 -7.17 -3.27
C ALA A 277 19.94 -7.65 -4.45
N ARG A 278 20.53 -8.85 -4.37
CA ARG A 278 21.37 -9.40 -5.45
C ARG A 278 20.52 -9.77 -6.67
N ARG A 279 19.33 -10.38 -6.46
CA ARG A 279 18.41 -10.69 -7.56
C ARG A 279 17.85 -9.41 -8.18
N LEU A 280 17.59 -8.39 -7.37
CA LEU A 280 17.14 -7.09 -7.86
C LEU A 280 18.23 -6.41 -8.69
N ALA A 281 19.49 -6.44 -8.26
CA ALA A 281 20.62 -5.91 -8.99
C ALA A 281 20.89 -6.60 -10.34
N ALA A 282 20.54 -7.89 -10.43
CA ALA A 282 20.69 -8.68 -11.67
C ALA A 282 19.51 -8.50 -12.65
N ALA A 283 18.44 -7.80 -12.25
CA ALA A 283 17.31 -7.57 -13.11
C ALA A 283 17.59 -6.41 -14.09
N GLU A 284 16.99 -6.48 -15.29
CA GLU A 284 16.98 -5.36 -16.21
C GLU A 284 16.47 -4.08 -15.54
N VAL A 285 17.10 -2.94 -15.81
CA VAL A 285 16.83 -1.67 -15.12
C VAL A 285 15.36 -1.27 -15.14
N VAL A 286 14.65 -1.52 -16.23
CA VAL A 286 13.23 -1.21 -16.37
C VAL A 286 12.39 -2.08 -15.42
N ILE A 287 12.78 -3.32 -15.19
CA ILE A 287 12.12 -4.26 -14.27
C ILE A 287 12.48 -3.92 -12.83
N ALA A 288 13.75 -3.65 -12.54
CA ALA A 288 14.21 -3.24 -11.22
C ALA A 288 13.48 -1.99 -10.71
N ARG A 289 13.33 -0.95 -11.55
CA ARG A 289 12.55 0.26 -11.25
C ARG A 289 11.09 -0.04 -10.92
N ARG A 290 10.47 -0.97 -11.62
CA ARG A 290 9.08 -1.40 -11.38
C ARG A 290 8.96 -2.21 -10.08
N ILE A 291 9.92 -3.08 -9.79
CA ILE A 291 9.97 -3.85 -8.54
C ILE A 291 10.03 -2.90 -7.34
N VAL A 292 10.91 -1.90 -7.36
CA VAL A 292 11.00 -0.88 -6.29
C VAL A 292 9.67 -0.14 -6.11
N ARG A 293 9.04 0.30 -7.21
CA ARG A 293 7.72 0.96 -7.16
C ARG A 293 6.62 0.04 -6.62
N LEU A 294 6.64 -1.25 -6.98
CA LEU A 294 5.70 -2.25 -6.45
C LEU A 294 5.90 -2.44 -4.95
N ALA A 295 7.15 -2.54 -4.48
CA ALA A 295 7.47 -2.65 -3.06
C ALA A 295 6.92 -1.45 -2.27
N ILE A 296 7.17 -0.23 -2.74
CA ILE A 296 6.67 0.99 -2.09
C ILE A 296 5.13 0.98 -2.02
N LYS A 297 4.45 0.63 -3.12
CA LYS A 297 2.98 0.57 -3.16
C LYS A 297 2.37 -0.55 -2.32
N ARG A 298 3.13 -1.62 -2.05
CA ARG A 298 2.72 -2.68 -1.13
C ARG A 298 2.72 -2.21 0.32
N ILE A 299 3.69 -1.34 0.68
CA ILE A 299 3.77 -0.72 2.01
C ILE A 299 2.70 0.35 2.17
N ASP A 300 2.59 1.26 1.20
CA ASP A 300 1.57 2.32 1.17
C ASP A 300 1.04 2.53 -0.25
N PRO A 301 -0.21 2.09 -0.54
CA PRO A 301 -0.86 2.32 -1.84
C PRO A 301 -0.98 3.81 -2.22
N GLY A 302 -1.00 4.71 -1.23
CA GLY A 302 -1.08 6.17 -1.41
C GLY A 302 0.25 6.81 -1.81
N ALA A 303 1.39 6.17 -1.54
CA ALA A 303 2.71 6.72 -1.81
C ALA A 303 2.91 7.05 -3.31
N ARG A 304 3.57 8.17 -3.57
CA ARG A 304 3.86 8.68 -4.94
C ARG A 304 5.36 8.86 -5.12
N PRO A 305 6.14 7.76 -5.30
CA PRO A 305 7.58 7.86 -5.50
C PRO A 305 7.90 8.46 -6.87
N GLU A 306 8.71 9.51 -6.88
CA GLU A 306 9.33 10.07 -8.07
C GLU A 306 10.48 9.19 -8.56
N MET A 307 10.97 9.44 -9.78
CA MET A 307 12.08 8.71 -10.38
C MET A 307 13.35 8.77 -9.50
N ARG A 308 13.67 9.96 -8.99
CA ARG A 308 14.84 10.16 -8.10
C ARG A 308 14.82 9.27 -6.86
N HIS A 309 13.66 9.00 -6.28
CA HIS A 309 13.53 8.11 -5.12
C HIS A 309 13.84 6.66 -5.49
N VAL A 310 13.36 6.22 -6.66
CA VAL A 310 13.60 4.87 -7.19
C VAL A 310 15.08 4.67 -7.51
N GLU A 311 15.71 5.65 -8.19
CA GLU A 311 17.14 5.59 -8.55
C GLU A 311 18.04 5.54 -7.30
N ARG A 312 17.73 6.34 -6.26
CA ARG A 312 18.48 6.29 -5.00
C ARG A 312 18.41 4.93 -4.32
N VAL A 313 17.25 4.28 -4.34
CA VAL A 313 17.13 2.91 -3.81
C VAL A 313 17.99 1.94 -4.64
N LEU A 314 17.95 2.05 -5.97
CA LEU A 314 18.76 1.20 -6.86
C LEU A 314 20.28 1.46 -6.71
N SER A 315 20.69 2.70 -6.44
CA SER A 315 22.09 3.01 -6.10
C SER A 315 22.53 2.29 -4.82
N CYS A 316 21.72 2.34 -3.75
CA CYS A 316 22.00 1.58 -2.54
C CYS A 316 22.09 0.06 -2.80
N VAL A 317 21.25 -0.46 -3.70
CA VAL A 317 21.28 -1.89 -4.09
C VAL A 317 22.58 -2.22 -4.83
N ALA A 318 23.04 -1.36 -5.72
CA ALA A 318 24.31 -1.53 -6.46
C ALA A 318 25.53 -1.42 -5.54
N GLU A 319 25.51 -0.52 -4.57
CA GLU A 319 26.55 -0.33 -3.54
C GLU A 319 26.53 -1.45 -2.47
N GLY A 320 25.45 -2.23 -2.38
CA GLY A 320 25.28 -3.30 -1.38
C GLY A 320 24.97 -2.80 0.03
N THR A 321 24.84 -1.49 0.23
CA THR A 321 24.57 -0.85 1.52
C THR A 321 23.92 0.53 1.32
N GLY A 322 23.26 1.04 2.36
CA GLY A 322 22.69 2.38 2.37
C GLY A 322 21.22 2.41 2.74
N SER A 323 20.67 3.62 2.89
CA SER A 323 19.27 3.83 3.21
C SER A 323 18.71 5.09 2.55
N VAL A 324 17.41 5.04 2.26
CA VAL A 324 16.67 6.12 1.62
C VAL A 324 15.33 6.28 2.32
N THR A 325 15.05 7.49 2.82
CA THR A 325 13.69 7.85 3.23
C THR A 325 12.88 8.21 1.99
N LEU A 326 11.76 7.54 1.82
CA LEU A 326 10.84 7.67 0.70
C LEU A 326 9.61 8.49 1.10
N PRO A 327 8.77 8.92 0.12
CA PRO A 327 7.48 9.53 0.43
C PRO A 327 6.64 8.68 1.38
N ALA A 328 5.76 9.32 2.16
CA ALA A 328 4.99 8.72 3.25
C ALA A 328 5.85 8.18 4.41
N GLY A 329 7.13 8.61 4.53
CA GLY A 329 8.01 8.22 5.61
C GLY A 329 8.51 6.77 5.54
N ILE A 330 8.33 6.09 4.40
CA ILE A 330 8.83 4.72 4.21
C ILE A 330 10.36 4.73 4.23
N ASP A 331 10.97 3.88 5.07
CA ASP A 331 12.42 3.64 5.06
C ASP A 331 12.75 2.46 4.14
N ALA A 332 13.65 2.69 3.18
CA ALA A 332 14.22 1.65 2.33
C ALA A 332 15.70 1.50 2.65
N ARG A 333 16.13 0.30 3.04
CA ARG A 333 17.49 0.05 3.52
C ARG A 333 18.06 -1.22 2.93
N VAL A 334 19.32 -1.15 2.48
CA VAL A 334 20.09 -2.29 2.00
C VAL A 334 21.12 -2.68 3.06
N GLU A 335 21.00 -3.89 3.58
CA GLU A 335 21.92 -4.49 4.54
C GLU A 335 21.99 -6.01 4.30
N PHE A 336 23.18 -6.60 4.45
CA PHE A 336 23.41 -8.06 4.35
C PHE A 336 22.85 -8.71 3.07
N GLY A 337 22.86 -7.98 1.94
CA GLY A 337 22.33 -8.46 0.67
C GLY A 337 20.80 -8.46 0.57
N MET A 338 20.12 -7.82 1.50
CA MET A 338 18.66 -7.66 1.52
C MET A 338 18.27 -6.19 1.42
N LEU A 339 17.23 -5.90 0.66
CA LEU A 339 16.57 -4.60 0.60
C LEU A 339 15.27 -4.67 1.39
N ALA A 340 15.24 -4.00 2.54
CA ALA A 340 14.07 -3.91 3.40
C ALA A 340 13.34 -2.58 3.18
N PHE A 341 12.01 -2.65 3.04
CA PHE A 341 11.11 -1.50 3.10
C PHE A 341 10.31 -1.60 4.39
N LYS A 342 10.20 -0.50 5.13
CA LYS A 342 9.37 -0.42 6.35
C LYS A 342 8.52 0.84 6.30
N ALA A 343 7.25 0.70 6.64
CA ALA A 343 6.38 1.83 6.94
C ALA A 343 6.97 2.63 8.11
N PRO A 344 6.69 3.95 8.21
CA PRO A 344 7.02 4.68 9.41
C PRO A 344 6.36 3.94 10.57
N ALA A 345 7.18 3.39 11.45
CA ALA A 345 6.65 2.79 12.67
C ALA A 345 5.85 3.89 13.41
N ALA A 346 4.61 3.62 13.74
CA ALA A 346 4.07 4.22 14.95
C ALA A 346 5.15 3.94 16.00
N ARG A 347 5.73 4.99 16.56
CA ARG A 347 6.82 4.86 17.53
C ARG A 347 6.24 4.20 18.79
N GLU A 348 6.02 2.90 18.75
CA GLU A 348 6.06 2.06 19.93
C GLU A 348 7.55 1.87 20.27
N GLY A 349 8.20 2.96 20.60
CA GLY A 349 9.49 2.92 21.24
C GLY A 349 9.31 2.26 22.60
N LEU A 350 10.32 1.53 23.04
CA LEU A 350 10.41 1.11 24.43
C LEU A 350 10.00 2.29 25.31
N VAL A 351 8.90 2.15 26.06
CA VAL A 351 8.53 3.13 27.07
C VAL A 351 9.59 2.99 28.15
N ALA A 352 10.40 4.03 28.29
CA ALA A 352 11.44 4.04 29.31
C ALA A 352 10.80 4.08 30.70
N ASP A 353 11.12 3.08 31.53
CA ASP A 353 10.55 2.98 32.86
C ASP A 353 11.47 2.18 33.81
N TRP A 354 11.14 2.26 35.12
CA TRP A 354 11.81 1.50 36.17
C TRP A 354 11.24 0.09 36.30
N ILE A 355 12.13 -0.91 36.32
CA ILE A 355 11.76 -2.26 36.76
C ILE A 355 12.22 -2.43 38.20
N THR A 356 11.30 -2.82 39.09
CA THR A 356 11.62 -3.27 40.43
C THR A 356 12.02 -4.74 40.46
N ILE A 357 12.84 -5.14 41.37
CA ILE A 357 13.28 -6.54 41.54
C ILE A 357 12.79 -7.07 42.87
N PRO A 358 11.94 -8.11 42.91
CA PRO A 358 11.34 -8.82 41.76
C PRO A 358 10.28 -7.98 41.06
N GLY A 359 10.16 -8.19 39.73
CA GLY A 359 9.13 -7.51 38.94
C GLY A 359 9.11 -7.85 37.47
N ARG A 360 8.12 -7.24 36.78
CA ARG A 360 7.89 -7.39 35.34
C ARG A 360 7.63 -6.03 34.73
N LEU A 361 8.19 -5.79 33.55
CA LEU A 361 8.02 -4.54 32.80
C LEU A 361 7.65 -4.84 31.35
N PRO A 362 6.48 -4.37 30.85
CA PRO A 362 6.13 -4.46 29.43
C PRO A 362 7.11 -3.66 28.56
N LEU A 363 7.63 -4.28 27.50
CA LEU A 363 8.61 -3.68 26.59
C LEU A 363 7.98 -3.19 25.26
N GLY A 364 6.67 -3.38 25.08
CA GLY A 364 6.00 -3.19 23.80
C GLY A 364 6.22 -4.39 22.84
N GLY A 365 5.40 -4.46 21.78
CA GLY A 365 5.49 -5.53 20.78
C GLY A 365 5.29 -6.95 21.32
N GLY A 366 4.48 -7.13 22.39
CA GLY A 366 4.22 -8.45 22.99
C GLY A 366 5.40 -9.02 23.76
N ARG A 367 6.37 -8.19 24.19
CA ARG A 367 7.52 -8.64 25.00
C ARG A 367 7.48 -8.06 26.39
N MET A 368 8.08 -8.78 27.36
CA MET A 368 8.15 -8.42 28.76
C MET A 368 9.55 -8.65 29.30
N LEU A 369 10.09 -7.70 30.05
CA LEU A 369 11.29 -7.89 30.88
C LEU A 369 10.86 -8.42 32.24
N VAL A 370 11.44 -9.53 32.65
CA VAL A 370 11.26 -10.14 33.98
C VAL A 370 12.57 -10.06 34.74
N ALA A 371 12.52 -9.55 35.96
CA ALA A 371 13.67 -9.47 36.84
C ALA A 371 13.38 -10.20 38.16
N GLU A 372 14.19 -11.20 38.48
CA GLU A 372 14.01 -12.05 39.66
C GLU A 372 15.30 -12.15 40.47
N PRO A 373 15.23 -12.08 41.82
CA PRO A 373 16.38 -12.34 42.66
C PRO A 373 16.64 -13.85 42.75
N MET A 374 17.91 -14.23 42.75
CA MET A 374 18.36 -15.62 42.89
C MET A 374 19.47 -15.74 43.95
N ALA A 375 19.25 -16.62 44.94
CA ALA A 375 20.29 -16.96 45.88
C ALA A 375 21.38 -17.79 45.21
N VAL A 376 22.61 -17.52 45.52
CA VAL A 376 23.76 -18.30 45.06
C VAL A 376 24.19 -19.20 46.21
N GLU A 377 23.99 -20.52 46.04
CA GLU A 377 24.39 -21.49 47.08
C GLU A 377 25.93 -21.61 47.19
N PRO A 378 26.47 -21.83 48.38
CA PRO A 378 27.89 -22.05 48.56
C PRO A 378 28.35 -23.25 47.69
N GLY A 379 29.37 -23.05 46.88
CA GLY A 379 29.89 -24.06 45.97
C GLY A 379 29.23 -24.10 44.56
N CYS A 380 28.22 -23.30 44.32
CA CYS A 380 27.66 -23.12 42.98
C CYS A 380 28.62 -22.30 42.11
N ASP A 381 28.99 -22.84 40.93
CA ASP A 381 29.75 -22.08 39.94
C ASP A 381 28.83 -21.13 39.17
N ILE A 382 28.46 -20.03 39.81
CA ILE A 382 27.59 -19.00 39.24
C ILE A 382 28.18 -18.37 37.97
N VAL A 383 29.49 -18.37 37.85
CA VAL A 383 30.20 -17.84 36.65
C VAL A 383 29.97 -18.76 35.47
N ARG A 384 30.05 -20.06 35.68
CA ARG A 384 29.71 -21.08 34.68
C ARG A 384 28.24 -21.00 34.32
N ARG A 385 27.34 -20.88 35.31
CA ARG A 385 25.89 -20.75 35.09
C ARG A 385 25.56 -19.52 34.26
N ALA A 386 26.16 -18.37 34.54
CA ALA A 386 25.99 -17.15 33.76
C ALA A 386 26.43 -17.31 32.28
N ARG A 387 27.53 -18.05 32.04
CA ARG A 387 28.02 -18.36 30.68
C ARG A 387 27.09 -19.33 29.96
N GLU A 388 26.58 -20.34 30.64
CA GLU A 388 25.64 -21.32 30.08
C GLU A 388 24.33 -20.64 29.64
N LEU A 389 23.77 -19.77 30.46
CA LEU A 389 22.56 -19.00 30.12
C LEU A 389 22.81 -18.07 28.92
N ALA A 390 23.95 -17.42 28.86
CA ALA A 390 24.31 -16.59 27.71
C ALA A 390 24.52 -17.38 26.41
N ALA A 391 24.92 -18.65 26.51
CA ALA A 391 25.16 -19.54 25.37
C ALA A 391 23.88 -20.26 24.90
N ALA A 392 22.87 -20.42 25.75
CA ALA A 392 21.63 -21.14 25.45
C ALA A 392 20.67 -20.42 24.48
N GLY A 393 21.05 -19.23 24.00
CA GLY A 393 20.23 -18.46 23.04
C GLY A 393 19.01 -17.78 23.67
N GLU A 394 18.75 -17.97 24.94
CA GLU A 394 17.74 -17.23 25.67
C GLU A 394 18.19 -15.78 25.92
N VAL A 395 17.27 -14.84 25.80
CA VAL A 395 17.53 -13.43 26.05
C VAL A 395 17.59 -13.20 27.57
N THR A 396 18.71 -13.61 28.17
CA THR A 396 18.93 -13.65 29.63
C THR A 396 20.26 -13.03 30.03
N ALA A 397 20.29 -12.46 31.23
CA ALA A 397 21.54 -12.05 31.91
C ALA A 397 21.47 -12.34 33.41
N LEU A 398 22.62 -12.69 34.02
CA LEU A 398 22.84 -12.73 35.44
C LEU A 398 23.76 -11.60 35.83
N VAL A 399 23.35 -10.78 36.80
CA VAL A 399 24.11 -9.66 37.31
C VAL A 399 24.22 -9.73 38.83
N ASP A 400 25.35 -9.31 39.37
CA ASP A 400 25.63 -9.32 40.80
C ASP A 400 24.89 -8.17 41.52
N ALA A 401 24.09 -8.49 42.53
CA ALA A 401 23.34 -7.50 43.31
C ALA A 401 24.26 -6.52 44.06
N ALA A 402 25.35 -7.00 44.64
CA ALA A 402 26.32 -6.17 45.35
C ALA A 402 27.08 -5.23 44.40
N ALA A 403 27.44 -5.70 43.22
CA ALA A 403 28.06 -4.86 42.19
C ALA A 403 27.13 -3.74 41.66
N LEU A 404 25.81 -3.93 41.77
CA LEU A 404 24.81 -2.91 41.46
C LEU A 404 24.59 -1.91 42.64
N GLY A 405 25.28 -2.09 43.76
CA GLY A 405 25.21 -1.21 44.92
C GLY A 405 24.09 -1.56 45.91
N PHE A 406 23.52 -2.78 45.81
CA PHE A 406 22.55 -3.27 46.79
C PHE A 406 23.26 -4.08 47.88
N ALA A 407 22.97 -3.73 49.15
CA ALA A 407 23.57 -4.47 50.27
C ALA A 407 23.08 -5.93 50.31
N ASP A 408 23.95 -6.85 50.70
CA ASP A 408 23.60 -8.29 50.81
C ASP A 408 22.37 -8.49 51.71
N SER A 409 22.27 -7.72 52.83
CA SER A 409 21.13 -7.77 53.75
C SER A 409 19.80 -7.38 53.11
N ASP A 410 19.78 -6.40 52.21
CA ASP A 410 18.57 -5.98 51.50
C ASP A 410 18.19 -7.03 50.42
N SER A 411 19.19 -7.56 49.75
CA SER A 411 19.03 -8.60 48.73
C SER A 411 18.54 -9.92 49.32
N GLU A 412 19.02 -10.32 50.49
CA GLU A 412 18.55 -11.50 51.24
C GLU A 412 17.10 -11.34 51.72
N ARG A 413 16.71 -10.11 52.18
CA ARG A 413 15.32 -9.79 52.52
C ARG A 413 14.39 -9.85 51.35
N ILE A 414 14.82 -9.38 50.18
CA ILE A 414 14.07 -9.46 48.93
C ILE A 414 13.88 -10.94 48.54
N LEU A 415 14.89 -11.77 48.66
CA LEU A 415 14.81 -13.22 48.45
C LEU A 415 13.84 -13.92 49.38
N ALA A 416 13.86 -13.57 50.65
CA ALA A 416 12.92 -14.10 51.65
C ALA A 416 11.48 -13.69 51.33
N GLY A 417 11.27 -12.45 50.88
CA GLY A 417 9.98 -11.91 50.48
C GLY A 417 9.45 -12.47 49.16
N SER A 418 10.30 -12.96 48.24
CA SER A 418 9.82 -13.61 46.99
C SER A 418 9.11 -14.96 47.23
N ARG A 419 9.18 -15.50 48.46
CA ARG A 419 8.45 -16.69 48.93
C ARG A 419 7.21 -16.35 49.77
N GLY A 420 6.90 -15.07 49.98
CA GLY A 420 5.80 -14.54 50.79
C GLY A 420 5.64 -13.02 50.56
N GLU A 421 4.95 -12.32 51.47
CA GLU A 421 4.84 -10.85 51.38
C GLU A 421 6.18 -10.18 51.63
N ILE A 422 6.58 -9.24 50.74
CA ILE A 422 7.81 -8.46 50.88
C ILE A 422 7.62 -7.48 52.05
N PRO A 423 8.52 -7.47 53.04
CA PRO A 423 8.42 -6.54 54.18
C PRO A 423 8.39 -5.10 53.67
N ALA A 424 7.48 -4.28 54.21
CA ALA A 424 7.30 -2.87 53.82
C ALA A 424 8.57 -2.01 53.97
N GLU A 425 9.53 -2.46 54.78
CA GLU A 425 10.80 -1.77 55.08
C GLU A 425 11.94 -2.17 54.13
N ALA A 426 11.76 -3.18 53.27
CA ALA A 426 12.81 -3.60 52.34
C ALA A 426 12.98 -2.58 51.19
N ARG A 427 14.21 -2.07 51.04
CA ARG A 427 14.56 -1.21 49.92
C ARG A 427 14.63 -2.04 48.65
N LEU A 428 13.56 -2.01 47.84
CA LEU A 428 13.50 -2.75 46.57
C LEU A 428 14.56 -2.24 45.60
N ALA A 429 15.31 -3.18 45.00
CA ALA A 429 16.23 -2.87 43.94
C ALA A 429 15.44 -2.38 42.71
N ARG A 430 15.96 -1.36 42.03
CA ARG A 430 15.37 -0.81 40.80
C ARG A 430 16.42 -0.64 39.72
N LEU A 431 16.08 -0.98 38.52
CA LEU A 431 16.89 -0.74 37.33
C LEU A 431 16.07 0.05 36.31
N TRP A 432 16.74 0.95 35.59
CA TRP A 432 16.12 1.71 34.50
C TRP A 432 16.20 0.94 33.22
N VAL A 433 15.14 0.95 32.42
CA VAL A 433 15.06 0.26 31.13
C VAL A 433 14.67 1.28 30.08
N ASP A 434 15.48 1.42 29.04
CA ASP A 434 15.21 2.30 27.89
C ASP A 434 15.78 1.67 26.60
N GLY A 435 15.79 2.44 25.51
CA GLY A 435 16.47 2.08 24.27
C GLY A 435 17.94 2.55 24.24
N PRO A 436 18.75 2.07 23.27
CA PRO A 436 20.10 2.57 23.06
C PRO A 436 20.10 4.06 22.75
N ALA A 437 20.93 4.83 23.44
CA ALA A 437 21.11 6.26 23.23
C ALA A 437 22.44 6.57 22.50
N PRO A 438 22.50 7.68 21.73
CA PRO A 438 23.75 8.14 21.14
C PRO A 438 24.82 8.39 22.22
N GLY A 439 25.99 7.80 22.03
CA GLY A 439 27.10 7.95 22.98
C GLY A 439 27.16 6.87 24.08
N ASP A 440 26.22 5.95 24.15
CA ASP A 440 26.26 4.84 25.10
C ASP A 440 27.51 4.01 24.97
N VAL A 441 28.18 3.79 26.11
CA VAL A 441 29.38 3.00 26.25
C VAL A 441 29.22 1.99 27.38
N MET A 442 29.68 0.77 27.18
CA MET A 442 29.73 -0.28 28.19
C MET A 442 31.03 -1.04 28.15
N CYS A 443 31.31 -1.84 29.17
CA CYS A 443 32.42 -2.78 29.20
C CYS A 443 31.87 -4.19 28.95
N PRO A 444 31.86 -4.71 27.69
CA PRO A 444 31.21 -5.98 27.40
C PRO A 444 31.87 -7.13 28.13
N LEU A 445 31.08 -8.04 28.71
CA LEU A 445 31.56 -9.22 29.42
C LEU A 445 32.49 -10.06 28.53
N GLY A 446 33.70 -10.36 29.03
CA GLY A 446 34.72 -11.11 28.33
C GLY A 446 35.71 -10.25 27.53
N MET A 447 35.67 -8.90 27.65
CA MET A 447 36.62 -8.00 27.01
C MET A 447 37.66 -7.41 27.98
N SER A 448 37.82 -7.98 29.16
CA SER A 448 38.85 -7.59 30.15
C SER A 448 38.81 -6.09 30.50
N GLY A 449 37.63 -5.53 30.70
CA GLY A 449 37.41 -4.13 31.08
C GLY A 449 37.54 -3.09 29.96
N ARG A 450 37.75 -3.50 28.73
CA ARG A 450 37.75 -2.56 27.58
C ARG A 450 36.35 -2.06 27.30
N SER A 451 36.22 -0.74 27.16
CA SER A 451 34.96 -0.13 26.81
C SER A 451 34.66 -0.21 25.32
N LYS A 452 33.38 -0.31 24.97
CA LYS A 452 32.89 -0.32 23.58
C LYS A 452 31.57 0.43 23.48
N LYS A 453 31.34 1.09 22.33
CA LYS A 453 30.04 1.72 22.06
C LYS A 453 28.95 0.68 21.88
N VAL A 454 27.78 0.94 22.44
CA VAL A 454 26.60 0.06 22.29
C VAL A 454 26.21 -0.03 20.82
N SER A 455 26.34 1.05 20.03
CA SER A 455 26.09 1.05 18.58
C SER A 455 26.93 0.01 17.84
N ASP A 456 28.23 -0.16 18.25
CA ASP A 456 29.15 -1.09 17.60
C ASP A 456 28.81 -2.53 17.97
N LEU A 457 28.42 -2.78 19.23
CA LEU A 457 27.96 -4.09 19.70
C LEU A 457 26.68 -4.54 18.95
N LEU A 458 25.73 -3.62 18.74
CA LEU A 458 24.52 -3.89 17.98
C LEU A 458 24.83 -4.21 16.51
N GLY A 459 25.86 -3.55 15.93
CA GLY A 459 26.36 -3.82 14.58
C GLY A 459 26.98 -5.22 14.47
N GLU A 460 27.84 -5.59 15.43
CA GLU A 460 28.46 -6.92 15.49
C GLU A 460 27.45 -8.05 15.70
N ALA A 461 26.41 -7.79 16.48
CA ALA A 461 25.27 -8.69 16.65
C ALA A 461 24.36 -8.74 15.42
N ARG A 462 24.70 -8.00 14.34
CA ARG A 462 23.93 -7.90 13.10
C ARG A 462 22.47 -7.45 13.29
N ILE A 463 22.22 -6.63 14.31
CA ILE A 463 20.90 -6.05 14.55
C ILE A 463 20.72 -4.89 13.57
N PRO A 464 19.71 -4.94 12.67
CA PRO A 464 19.41 -3.88 11.72
C PRO A 464 19.19 -2.54 12.41
N VAL A 465 19.71 -1.44 11.84
CA VAL A 465 19.60 -0.10 12.44
C VAL A 465 18.15 0.28 12.77
N SER A 466 17.21 -0.14 11.93
CA SER A 466 15.78 0.08 12.15
C SER A 466 15.18 -0.66 13.38
N GLU A 467 15.86 -1.67 13.90
CA GLU A 467 15.41 -2.48 15.04
C GLU A 467 16.13 -2.11 16.33
N ARG A 468 17.26 -1.37 16.21
CA ARG A 468 18.11 -1.03 17.36
C ARG A 468 17.38 -0.23 18.43
N ALA A 469 16.49 0.68 18.05
CA ALA A 469 15.68 1.48 18.99
C ALA A 469 14.75 0.63 19.86
N GLY A 470 14.40 -0.58 19.42
CA GLY A 470 13.56 -1.53 20.14
C GLY A 470 14.36 -2.54 20.99
N VAL A 471 15.70 -2.44 21.04
CA VAL A 471 16.53 -3.31 21.88
C VAL A 471 16.52 -2.77 23.32
N PRO A 472 16.08 -3.56 24.33
CA PRO A 472 16.09 -3.10 25.71
C PRO A 472 17.52 -2.92 26.22
N VAL A 473 17.80 -1.77 26.81
CA VAL A 473 19.03 -1.47 27.54
C VAL A 473 18.67 -1.28 29.00
N VAL A 474 19.22 -2.14 29.85
CA VAL A 474 19.05 -2.06 31.30
C VAL A 474 20.20 -1.23 31.88
N ARG A 475 19.87 -0.24 32.73
CA ARG A 475 20.83 0.70 33.32
C ARG A 475 20.65 0.78 34.84
N THR A 476 21.67 1.32 35.53
CA THR A 476 21.59 1.61 36.96
C THR A 476 20.63 2.75 37.31
N ALA A 477 20.44 3.71 36.37
CA ALA A 477 19.55 4.87 36.48
C ALA A 477 19.32 5.49 35.08
N PRO A 478 18.36 6.43 34.90
CA PRO A 478 18.27 7.22 33.68
C PRO A 478 19.60 7.88 33.32
N GLY A 479 20.15 7.57 32.13
CA GLY A 479 21.49 8.00 31.71
C GLY A 479 22.65 7.39 32.50
N GLY A 480 22.40 6.45 33.41
CA GLY A 480 23.38 5.73 34.19
C GLY A 480 24.14 4.66 33.42
N ALA A 481 25.01 3.93 34.16
CA ALA A 481 25.83 2.88 33.54
C ALA A 481 24.97 1.78 32.91
N VAL A 482 25.31 1.33 31.72
CA VAL A 482 24.67 0.19 31.06
C VAL A 482 25.02 -1.07 31.83
N VAL A 483 24.01 -1.82 32.23
CA VAL A 483 24.11 -3.11 32.94
C VAL A 483 24.04 -4.26 31.94
N TRP A 484 23.09 -4.17 31.01
CA TRP A 484 22.84 -5.21 30.02
C TRP A 484 22.19 -4.62 28.77
N VAL A 485 22.67 -5.03 27.61
CA VAL A 485 22.02 -4.86 26.31
C VAL A 485 21.34 -6.18 25.98
N ALA A 486 20.03 -6.22 26.02
CA ALA A 486 19.26 -7.46 25.92
C ALA A 486 19.52 -8.20 24.61
N GLY A 487 19.80 -9.51 24.70
CA GLY A 487 20.12 -10.36 23.54
C GLY A 487 21.50 -10.12 22.94
N VAL A 488 22.29 -9.17 23.49
CA VAL A 488 23.62 -8.86 22.97
C VAL A 488 24.70 -9.20 24.02
N ARG A 489 24.79 -8.40 25.13
CA ARG A 489 25.82 -8.64 26.13
C ARG A 489 25.54 -7.91 27.44
N ALA A 490 25.95 -8.55 28.58
CA ALA A 490 26.00 -7.89 29.88
C ALA A 490 27.32 -7.11 30.05
N ASP A 491 27.34 -6.16 30.97
CA ASP A 491 28.52 -5.39 31.30
C ASP A 491 29.40 -6.11 32.32
N GLU A 492 30.70 -6.10 32.13
CA GLU A 492 31.69 -6.79 32.96
C GLU A 492 31.74 -6.25 34.38
N ARG A 493 31.39 -4.98 34.62
CA ARG A 493 31.38 -4.35 35.96
C ARG A 493 30.34 -4.94 36.87
N PHE A 494 29.27 -5.52 36.34
CA PHE A 494 28.14 -6.10 37.07
C PHE A 494 28.11 -7.62 36.97
N LYS A 495 29.20 -8.27 36.54
CA LYS A 495 29.28 -9.71 36.41
C LYS A 495 29.25 -10.43 37.76
N CYS A 496 28.66 -11.59 37.81
CA CYS A 496 28.77 -12.49 38.95
C CYS A 496 30.19 -13.01 39.11
N THR A 497 30.65 -13.13 40.35
CA THR A 497 31.98 -13.64 40.78
C THR A 497 31.78 -14.79 41.76
N ALA A 498 32.89 -15.42 42.18
CA ALA A 498 32.84 -16.44 43.26
C ALA A 498 32.39 -15.88 44.63
N ALA A 499 32.41 -14.56 44.82
CA ALA A 499 31.96 -13.89 46.03
C ALA A 499 30.47 -13.48 45.97
N THR A 500 29.79 -13.62 44.82
CA THR A 500 28.37 -13.26 44.67
C THR A 500 27.47 -14.14 45.52
N ARG A 501 26.69 -13.54 46.40
CA ARG A 501 25.69 -14.22 47.24
C ARG A 501 24.29 -14.14 46.67
N VAL A 502 23.93 -13.01 46.08
CA VAL A 502 22.66 -12.79 45.43
C VAL A 502 22.91 -12.27 44.00
N ALA A 503 22.30 -12.92 43.04
CA ALA A 503 22.29 -12.47 41.67
C ALA A 503 20.87 -12.04 41.24
N TYR A 504 20.78 -11.11 40.30
CA TYR A 504 19.52 -10.80 39.63
C TYR A 504 19.51 -11.44 38.26
N LEU A 505 18.49 -12.26 38.04
CA LEU A 505 18.19 -12.89 36.75
C LEU A 505 17.26 -11.97 35.94
N LEU A 506 17.78 -11.46 34.83
CA LEU A 506 17.04 -10.63 33.90
C LEU A 506 16.68 -11.46 32.66
N ARG A 507 15.42 -11.48 32.24
CA ARG A 507 14.95 -12.24 31.07
C ARG A 507 13.99 -11.40 30.23
N VAL A 508 14.14 -11.44 28.92
CA VAL A 508 13.11 -10.94 27.99
C VAL A 508 12.32 -12.15 27.50
N VAL A 509 11.03 -12.14 27.76
CA VAL A 509 10.08 -13.20 27.41
C VAL A 509 8.95 -12.63 26.58
N ASP A 510 8.24 -13.47 25.81
CA ASP A 510 7.01 -13.08 25.17
C ASP A 510 5.92 -12.88 26.25
N ALA A 511 5.11 -11.84 26.09
CA ALA A 511 3.96 -11.61 26.94
C ALA A 511 2.86 -12.59 26.56
N ASP A 512 2.39 -13.39 27.52
CA ASP A 512 1.26 -14.31 27.36
C ASP A 512 -0.05 -13.58 27.05
#